data_0be11997a8958d892daf4f6b4caf8733
#
_entry.id   0be11997a8958d892daf4f6b4caf8733
#
_cell.length_a   1.000
_cell.length_b   1.000
_cell.length_c   1.000
_cell.angle_alpha   90.00
_cell.angle_beta   90.00
_cell.angle_gamma   90.00
#
_symmetry.space_group_name_H-M   'P 1'
#
loop_
_entity.id
_entity.type
_entity.pdbx_description
1 polymer ?
#
loop_
_entity_poly.entity_id
_entity_poly.type
_entity_poly.pdbx_seq_one_letter_code
_entity_poly.pdbx_strand_id
1 'polypeptide(L)'
;MLAVRLQESFGTTTRNSATAITLPLRPHSTTMKFFIDTASLSQIKEAQDLGILDGVTTNPSLMAKEGISGHDRVMQHYVDICNIVDGDVSAEVIATDFDGMVSEGENLAALHPNIVVKVPMTRDGVKAIAYFTGKGIKTNCTLVFSAGQALLAAKAGATYVSPFIGRLDDVSTDGVQLIEQIRVIYDNYGYGTEILAASIRHPMHIIQCAEVGADVATCPLSAITALFDHPLTTIGLEKFLADHRKAAEKSVKA
;
A
#
# COMPACT_ATOMS: atom_id res chain seq x y z
N MET A 1 -70.12 19.67 -40.66
CA MET A 1 -68.65 19.59 -40.76
C MET A 1 -68.05 20.06 -39.46
N LEU A 2 -67.68 19.11 -38.54
CA LEU A 2 -67.09 19.38 -37.25
C LEU A 2 -65.57 19.23 -37.38
N ALA A 3 -64.83 20.27 -37.06
CA ALA A 3 -63.39 20.22 -36.93
C ALA A 3 -63.02 19.90 -35.45
N VAL A 4 -62.41 18.73 -35.22
CA VAL A 4 -61.91 18.34 -33.92
C VAL A 4 -60.46 18.87 -33.78
N ARG A 5 -60.22 19.74 -32.82
CA ARG A 5 -58.88 20.15 -32.40
C ARG A 5 -58.33 19.14 -31.41
N LEU A 6 -57.22 18.51 -31.79
CA LEU A 6 -56.36 17.76 -30.85
C LEU A 6 -55.40 18.74 -30.17
N GLN A 7 -55.51 18.85 -28.86
CA GLN A 7 -54.54 19.52 -28.01
C GLN A 7 -53.53 18.46 -27.54
N GLU A 8 -52.30 18.57 -28.03
CA GLU A 8 -51.17 17.81 -27.47
C GLU A 8 -50.66 18.52 -26.21
N SER A 9 -50.82 17.83 -25.05
CA SER A 9 -50.21 18.25 -23.80
C SER A 9 -48.78 17.70 -23.71
N PHE A 10 -47.80 18.55 -23.86
CA PHE A 10 -46.40 18.22 -23.52
C PHE A 10 -46.27 18.11 -22.00
N GLY A 11 -46.17 16.88 -21.54
CA GLY A 11 -45.79 16.60 -20.14
C GLY A 11 -44.30 16.91 -19.91
N THR A 12 -44.03 17.92 -19.08
CA THR A 12 -42.70 18.19 -18.58
C THR A 12 -42.27 17.08 -17.64
N THR A 13 -41.34 16.24 -18.10
CA THR A 13 -40.70 15.23 -17.28
C THR A 13 -39.71 15.93 -16.33
N THR A 14 -40.09 16.08 -15.09
CA THR A 14 -39.19 16.51 -14.03
C THR A 14 -38.09 15.47 -13.86
N ARG A 15 -36.84 15.85 -14.16
CA ARG A 15 -35.65 15.08 -13.83
C ARG A 15 -35.60 14.93 -12.30
N ASN A 16 -35.82 13.72 -11.82
CA ASN A 16 -35.49 13.35 -10.45
C ASN A 16 -34.00 13.59 -10.26
N SER A 17 -33.66 14.57 -9.43
CA SER A 17 -32.30 14.71 -8.91
C SER A 17 -32.02 13.47 -8.06
N ALA A 18 -31.17 12.59 -8.56
CA ALA A 18 -30.61 11.51 -7.78
C ALA A 18 -29.87 12.16 -6.59
N THR A 19 -30.46 12.04 -5.41
CA THR A 19 -29.78 12.41 -4.16
C THR A 19 -28.60 11.47 -4.04
N ALA A 20 -27.39 12.00 -4.24
CA ALA A 20 -26.16 11.27 -3.98
C ALA A 20 -26.19 10.87 -2.49
N ILE A 21 -26.31 9.57 -2.23
CA ILE A 21 -26.14 9.03 -0.86
C ILE A 21 -24.67 9.19 -0.55
N THR A 22 -24.35 10.27 0.17
CA THR A 22 -23.00 10.45 0.75
C THR A 22 -22.90 9.46 1.90
N LEU A 23 -22.31 8.30 1.64
CA LEU A 23 -21.90 7.38 2.71
C LEU A 23 -20.91 8.14 3.61
N PRO A 24 -21.01 7.99 4.94
CA PRO A 24 -20.05 8.61 5.84
C PRO A 24 -18.66 8.06 5.48
N LEU A 25 -17.76 8.95 5.03
CA LEU A 25 -16.37 8.63 4.81
C LEU A 25 -15.81 8.07 6.12
N ARG A 26 -15.15 6.93 6.06
CA ARG A 26 -14.31 6.42 7.15
C ARG A 26 -13.36 7.53 7.59
N PRO A 27 -12.96 7.58 8.86
CA PRO A 27 -11.70 8.19 9.22
C PRO A 27 -10.59 7.29 8.66
N HIS A 28 -10.28 7.44 7.38
CA HIS A 28 -9.06 6.90 6.79
C HIS A 28 -7.87 7.52 7.53
N SER A 29 -6.76 6.82 7.61
CA SER A 29 -5.46 7.48 7.76
C SER A 29 -5.50 8.69 6.82
N THR A 30 -5.30 9.88 7.33
CA THR A 30 -5.39 11.11 6.53
C THR A 30 -4.24 11.21 5.50
N THR A 31 -3.32 10.25 5.52
CA THR A 31 -2.12 10.18 4.67
C THR A 31 -1.87 8.77 4.19
N MET A 32 -1.54 8.61 2.90
CA MET A 32 -1.03 7.36 2.36
C MET A 32 0.36 7.10 2.93
N LYS A 33 0.60 5.88 3.42
CA LYS A 33 1.89 5.45 3.96
C LYS A 33 2.80 4.93 2.85
N PHE A 34 4.09 5.25 2.94
CA PHE A 34 5.13 4.66 2.09
C PHE A 34 5.92 3.61 2.87
N PHE A 35 5.85 2.36 2.41
CA PHE A 35 6.71 1.29 2.88
C PHE A 35 7.77 0.98 1.81
N ILE A 36 8.96 0.57 2.25
CA ILE A 36 9.97 0.04 1.33
C ILE A 36 9.94 -1.49 1.32
N ASP A 37 9.95 -2.08 0.11
CA ASP A 37 9.96 -3.54 -0.09
C ASP A 37 11.38 -4.04 -0.32
N THR A 38 12.10 -4.30 0.77
CA THR A 38 13.52 -4.71 0.73
C THR A 38 13.95 -5.35 2.05
N ALA A 39 15.04 -6.15 1.98
CA ALA A 39 15.78 -6.62 3.15
C ALA A 39 17.13 -5.89 3.31
N SER A 40 17.48 -4.96 2.42
CA SER A 40 18.76 -4.25 2.44
C SER A 40 18.74 -3.11 3.47
N LEU A 41 19.53 -3.22 4.53
CA LEU A 41 19.64 -2.18 5.57
C LEU A 41 20.11 -0.83 5.00
N SER A 42 20.94 -0.85 3.95
CA SER A 42 21.40 0.39 3.30
C SER A 42 20.28 1.12 2.57
N GLN A 43 19.41 0.38 1.84
CA GLN A 43 18.25 0.96 1.16
C GLN A 43 17.20 1.48 2.17
N ILE A 44 17.03 0.77 3.28
CA ILE A 44 16.11 1.21 4.36
C ILE A 44 16.60 2.52 4.97
N LYS A 45 17.91 2.64 5.26
CA LYS A 45 18.50 3.88 5.77
C LYS A 45 18.37 5.03 4.78
N GLU A 46 18.63 4.79 3.50
CA GLU A 46 18.46 5.79 2.45
C GLU A 46 17.01 6.29 2.36
N ALA A 47 16.03 5.38 2.41
CA ALA A 47 14.62 5.75 2.44
C ALA A 47 14.23 6.50 3.72
N GLN A 48 14.79 6.12 4.87
CA GLN A 48 14.58 6.81 6.16
C GLN A 48 15.13 8.24 6.12
N ASP A 49 16.30 8.44 5.52
CA ASP A 49 16.93 9.76 5.37
C ASP A 49 16.11 10.72 4.50
N LEU A 50 15.24 10.22 3.61
CA LEU A 50 14.28 11.04 2.87
C LEU A 50 13.15 11.59 3.75
N GLY A 51 12.94 11.05 4.96
CA GLY A 51 11.91 11.49 5.90
C GLY A 51 10.46 11.14 5.49
N ILE A 52 10.29 10.16 4.59
CA ILE A 52 8.99 9.76 4.05
C ILE A 52 8.66 8.28 4.28
N LEU A 53 9.51 7.55 5.03
CA LEU A 53 9.35 6.13 5.26
C LEU A 53 8.46 5.86 6.48
N ASP A 54 7.39 5.09 6.29
CA ASP A 54 6.43 4.72 7.33
C ASP A 54 6.52 3.24 7.74
N GLY A 55 7.31 2.43 7.03
CA GLY A 55 7.46 1.02 7.36
C GLY A 55 8.22 0.21 6.31
N VAL A 56 8.35 -1.08 6.55
CA VAL A 56 9.12 -2.00 5.70
C VAL A 56 8.33 -3.28 5.46
N THR A 57 8.32 -3.76 4.23
CA THR A 57 7.94 -5.15 3.94
C THR A 57 9.15 -5.95 3.50
N THR A 58 9.22 -7.17 3.98
CA THR A 58 10.21 -8.15 3.56
C THR A 58 9.54 -9.43 3.08
N ASN A 59 10.31 -10.34 2.54
CA ASN A 59 9.91 -11.71 2.25
C ASN A 59 11.14 -12.61 2.15
N PRO A 60 10.99 -13.95 2.15
CA PRO A 60 12.12 -14.87 2.08
C PRO A 60 13.03 -14.66 0.87
N SER A 61 12.48 -14.26 -0.28
CA SER A 61 13.27 -14.01 -1.50
C SER A 61 14.15 -12.76 -1.37
N LEU A 62 13.66 -11.71 -0.72
CA LEU A 62 14.44 -10.51 -0.45
C LEU A 62 15.56 -10.79 0.56
N MET A 63 15.28 -11.55 1.62
CA MET A 63 16.30 -12.01 2.57
C MET A 63 17.39 -12.82 1.88
N ALA A 64 17.01 -13.77 1.03
CA ALA A 64 17.96 -14.59 0.28
C ALA A 64 18.83 -13.75 -0.69
N LYS A 65 18.26 -12.72 -1.33
CA LYS A 65 18.99 -11.79 -2.21
C LYS A 65 20.08 -11.02 -1.48
N GLU A 66 19.85 -10.66 -0.22
CA GLU A 66 20.85 -10.01 0.65
C GLU A 66 21.82 -11.03 1.30
N GLY A 67 21.73 -12.31 0.96
CA GLY A 67 22.56 -13.36 1.54
C GLY A 67 22.22 -13.67 3.01
N ILE A 68 21.04 -13.28 3.48
CA ILE A 68 20.56 -13.55 4.83
C ILE A 68 19.90 -14.92 4.85
N SER A 69 20.51 -15.88 5.54
CA SER A 69 20.02 -17.25 5.66
C SER A 69 20.39 -17.85 7.02
N GLY A 70 19.63 -18.86 7.44
CA GLY A 70 19.72 -19.44 8.78
C GLY A 70 18.85 -18.71 9.79
N HIS A 71 18.20 -19.50 10.66
CA HIS A 71 17.17 -19.00 11.58
C HIS A 71 17.64 -17.78 12.40
N ASP A 72 18.72 -17.91 13.14
CA ASP A 72 19.19 -16.85 14.05
C ASP A 72 19.57 -15.57 13.31
N ARG A 73 20.19 -15.69 12.13
CA ARG A 73 20.55 -14.52 11.30
C ARG A 73 19.34 -13.81 10.75
N VAL A 74 18.31 -14.54 10.33
CA VAL A 74 17.05 -13.96 9.85
C VAL A 74 16.33 -13.23 10.99
N MET A 75 16.25 -13.84 12.19
CA MET A 75 15.63 -13.20 13.36
C MET A 75 16.36 -11.93 13.77
N GLN A 76 17.70 -11.98 13.83
CA GLN A 76 18.49 -10.79 14.16
C GLN A 76 18.32 -9.68 13.10
N HIS A 77 18.26 -10.05 11.83
CA HIS A 77 18.08 -9.09 10.75
C HIS A 77 16.73 -8.35 10.81
N TYR A 78 15.65 -9.01 11.23
CA TYR A 78 14.38 -8.34 11.51
C TYR A 78 14.51 -7.32 12.64
N VAL A 79 15.22 -7.65 13.70
CA VAL A 79 15.51 -6.70 14.80
C VAL A 79 16.34 -5.52 14.29
N ASP A 80 17.34 -5.77 13.46
CA ASP A 80 18.17 -4.71 12.87
C ASP A 80 17.34 -3.75 12.01
N ILE A 81 16.38 -4.27 11.22
CA ILE A 81 15.43 -3.45 10.46
C ILE A 81 14.54 -2.62 11.40
N CYS A 82 13.96 -3.23 12.43
CA CYS A 82 13.11 -2.55 13.41
C CYS A 82 13.84 -1.43 14.17
N ASN A 83 15.16 -1.54 14.36
CA ASN A 83 15.96 -0.51 15.00
C ASN A 83 16.25 0.72 14.10
N ILE A 84 15.98 0.61 12.79
CA ILE A 84 16.13 1.72 11.82
C ILE A 84 14.81 2.47 11.62
N VAL A 85 13.67 1.76 11.68
CA VAL A 85 12.37 2.28 11.28
C VAL A 85 11.42 2.36 12.47
N ASP A 86 10.78 3.50 12.67
CA ASP A 86 9.77 3.71 13.72
C ASP A 86 8.39 3.12 13.36
N GLY A 87 8.25 2.54 12.16
CA GLY A 87 7.00 1.99 11.62
C GLY A 87 6.92 0.47 11.63
N ASP A 88 5.83 -0.04 11.08
CA ASP A 88 5.56 -1.47 11.01
C ASP A 88 6.54 -2.19 10.06
N VAL A 89 7.00 -3.37 10.47
CA VAL A 89 7.93 -4.23 9.71
C VAL A 89 7.29 -5.58 9.47
N SER A 90 6.93 -5.89 8.23
CA SER A 90 6.33 -7.17 7.86
C SER A 90 7.38 -8.28 7.77
N ALA A 91 7.28 -9.26 8.68
CA ALA A 91 8.12 -10.45 8.77
C ALA A 91 7.30 -11.70 8.39
N GLU A 92 7.70 -12.42 7.33
CA GLU A 92 6.89 -13.47 6.72
C GLU A 92 7.21 -14.85 7.29
N VAL A 93 6.16 -15.59 7.67
CA VAL A 93 6.26 -17.02 8.05
C VAL A 93 6.56 -17.86 6.81
N ILE A 94 7.25 -19.00 7.03
CA ILE A 94 7.62 -19.96 5.98
C ILE A 94 6.71 -21.18 6.00
N ALA A 95 6.20 -21.55 7.19
CA ALA A 95 5.28 -22.66 7.36
C ALA A 95 4.02 -22.50 6.49
N THR A 96 3.47 -23.60 6.02
CA THR A 96 2.28 -23.63 5.15
C THR A 96 1.03 -24.20 5.81
N ASP A 97 1.18 -24.81 6.98
CA ASP A 97 0.09 -25.30 7.82
C ASP A 97 -0.17 -24.37 9.01
N PHE A 98 -1.35 -24.53 9.62
CA PHE A 98 -1.81 -23.65 10.70
C PHE A 98 -0.88 -23.65 11.93
N ASP A 99 -0.49 -24.83 12.42
CA ASP A 99 0.29 -24.95 13.67
C ASP A 99 1.70 -24.38 13.48
N GLY A 100 2.31 -24.65 12.33
CA GLY A 100 3.60 -24.08 11.94
C GLY A 100 3.55 -22.56 11.82
N MET A 101 2.53 -22.01 11.14
CA MET A 101 2.34 -20.56 11.02
C MET A 101 2.16 -19.88 12.38
N VAL A 102 1.40 -20.51 13.29
CA VAL A 102 1.20 -19.97 14.65
C VAL A 102 2.51 -19.96 15.41
N SER A 103 3.25 -21.07 15.40
CA SER A 103 4.53 -21.17 16.12
C SER A 103 5.56 -20.15 15.60
N GLU A 104 5.74 -20.06 14.28
CA GLU A 104 6.66 -19.11 13.67
C GLU A 104 6.21 -17.66 13.92
N GLY A 105 4.92 -17.37 13.75
CA GLY A 105 4.38 -16.02 13.90
C GLY A 105 4.46 -15.48 15.33
N GLU A 106 4.24 -16.32 16.36
CA GLU A 106 4.45 -15.92 17.76
C GLU A 106 5.92 -15.60 18.04
N ASN A 107 6.85 -16.41 17.51
CA ASN A 107 8.28 -16.13 17.63
C ASN A 107 8.67 -14.82 16.95
N LEU A 108 8.15 -14.56 15.72
CA LEU A 108 8.39 -13.30 15.02
C LEU A 108 7.84 -12.10 15.80
N ALA A 109 6.58 -12.18 16.25
CA ALA A 109 5.93 -11.10 17.00
C ALA A 109 6.64 -10.77 18.32
N ALA A 110 7.32 -11.74 18.93
CA ALA A 110 8.08 -11.55 20.16
C ALA A 110 9.41 -10.79 19.96
N LEU A 111 9.90 -10.65 18.73
CA LEU A 111 11.20 -10.00 18.44
C LEU A 111 11.18 -8.49 18.71
N HIS A 112 10.11 -7.82 18.28
CA HIS A 112 9.99 -6.36 18.39
C HIS A 112 8.53 -5.89 18.25
N PRO A 113 8.09 -4.82 18.94
CA PRO A 113 6.72 -4.28 18.84
C PRO A 113 6.30 -3.83 17.43
N ASN A 114 7.25 -3.49 16.57
CA ASN A 114 6.98 -3.08 15.18
C ASN A 114 6.74 -4.27 14.24
N ILE A 115 6.95 -5.50 14.69
CA ILE A 115 6.74 -6.67 13.84
C ILE A 115 5.26 -6.87 13.54
N VAL A 116 4.98 -7.02 12.27
CA VAL A 116 3.70 -7.45 11.69
C VAL A 116 3.92 -8.83 11.07
N VAL A 117 3.24 -9.83 11.56
CA VAL A 117 3.38 -11.21 11.08
C VAL A 117 2.74 -11.33 9.69
N LYS A 118 3.56 -11.61 8.68
CA LYS A 118 3.10 -11.72 7.30
C LYS A 118 2.75 -13.17 6.99
N VAL A 119 1.50 -13.40 6.55
CA VAL A 119 0.89 -14.72 6.43
C VAL A 119 0.29 -14.88 5.03
N PRO A 120 0.54 -16.00 4.31
CA PRO A 120 0.01 -16.19 2.96
C PRO A 120 -1.51 -16.41 2.95
N MET A 121 -2.17 -15.97 1.87
CA MET A 121 -3.62 -16.10 1.66
C MET A 121 -4.01 -17.55 1.33
N THR A 122 -3.99 -18.40 2.33
CA THR A 122 -4.44 -19.81 2.31
C THR A 122 -5.55 -20.04 3.33
N ARG A 123 -6.16 -21.24 3.32
CA ARG A 123 -7.15 -21.59 4.35
C ARG A 123 -6.56 -21.56 5.75
N ASP A 124 -5.37 -22.12 5.92
CA ASP A 124 -4.67 -22.14 7.20
C ASP A 124 -4.11 -20.75 7.54
N GLY A 125 -3.68 -19.95 6.54
CA GLY A 125 -3.31 -18.58 6.74
C GLY A 125 -4.45 -17.71 7.27
N VAL A 126 -5.66 -17.85 6.76
CA VAL A 126 -6.85 -17.13 7.28
C VAL A 126 -7.16 -17.54 8.73
N LYS A 127 -7.04 -18.83 9.09
CA LYS A 127 -7.18 -19.27 10.47
C LYS A 127 -6.09 -18.67 11.37
N ALA A 128 -4.84 -18.65 10.90
CA ALA A 128 -3.72 -18.07 11.64
C ALA A 128 -3.93 -16.56 11.86
N ILE A 129 -4.41 -15.81 10.86
CA ILE A 129 -4.76 -14.40 11.01
C ILE A 129 -5.81 -14.21 12.10
N ALA A 130 -6.90 -14.98 12.08
CA ALA A 130 -7.94 -14.91 13.11
C ALA A 130 -7.40 -15.23 14.52
N TYR A 131 -6.50 -16.19 14.62
CA TYR A 131 -5.80 -16.52 15.88
C TYR A 131 -4.95 -15.37 16.38
N PHE A 132 -4.09 -14.78 15.52
CA PHE A 132 -3.24 -13.65 15.85
C PHE A 132 -4.04 -12.41 16.23
N THR A 133 -5.13 -12.13 15.50
CA THR A 133 -6.06 -11.04 15.83
C THR A 133 -6.63 -11.19 17.23
N GLY A 134 -7.03 -12.41 17.63
CA GLY A 134 -7.50 -12.72 18.98
C GLY A 134 -6.46 -12.51 20.09
N LYS A 135 -5.18 -12.51 19.72
CA LYS A 135 -4.03 -12.23 20.62
C LYS A 135 -3.51 -10.80 20.55
N GLY A 136 -4.11 -9.94 19.72
CA GLY A 136 -3.63 -8.56 19.51
C GLY A 136 -2.33 -8.46 18.71
N ILE A 137 -1.94 -9.52 18.00
CA ILE A 137 -0.77 -9.55 17.13
C ILE A 137 -1.18 -9.02 15.76
N LYS A 138 -0.47 -8.01 15.25
CA LYS A 138 -0.70 -7.44 13.92
C LYS A 138 -0.34 -8.44 12.82
N THR A 139 -1.16 -8.49 11.76
CA THR A 139 -0.91 -9.38 10.62
C THR A 139 -0.99 -8.65 9.28
N ASN A 140 -0.21 -9.14 8.31
CA ASN A 140 -0.27 -8.74 6.91
C ASN A 140 -0.59 -9.96 6.04
N CYS A 141 -1.81 -10.02 5.49
CA CYS A 141 -2.21 -11.09 4.59
C CYS A 141 -1.59 -10.89 3.21
N THR A 142 -0.65 -11.76 2.83
CA THR A 142 0.09 -11.65 1.57
C THR A 142 -0.38 -12.63 0.49
N LEU A 143 0.11 -12.44 -0.74
CA LEU A 143 -0.25 -13.24 -1.93
C LEU A 143 -1.75 -13.15 -2.24
N VAL A 144 -2.27 -11.93 -2.20
CA VAL A 144 -3.66 -11.63 -2.53
C VAL A 144 -3.79 -11.20 -3.99
N PHE A 145 -4.66 -11.88 -4.75
CA PHE A 145 -4.86 -11.66 -6.18
C PHE A 145 -6.35 -11.48 -6.57
N SER A 146 -7.24 -11.41 -5.59
CA SER A 146 -8.66 -11.14 -5.83
C SER A 146 -9.31 -10.40 -4.66
N ALA A 147 -10.37 -9.64 -4.95
CA ALA A 147 -11.15 -8.94 -3.93
C ALA A 147 -11.85 -9.91 -2.95
N GLY A 148 -12.19 -11.12 -3.41
CA GLY A 148 -12.74 -12.17 -2.53
C GLY A 148 -11.73 -12.65 -1.49
N GLN A 149 -10.45 -12.80 -1.86
CA GLN A 149 -9.37 -13.11 -0.92
C GLN A 149 -9.18 -11.98 0.11
N ALA A 150 -9.16 -10.72 -0.36
CA ALA A 150 -9.04 -9.57 0.51
C ALA A 150 -10.22 -9.47 1.51
N LEU A 151 -11.44 -9.77 1.08
CA LEU A 151 -12.62 -9.82 1.95
C LEU A 151 -12.47 -10.88 3.06
N LEU A 152 -11.93 -12.07 2.75
CA LEU A 152 -11.67 -13.11 3.76
C LEU A 152 -10.60 -12.66 4.76
N ALA A 153 -9.52 -12.02 4.30
CA ALA A 153 -8.48 -11.48 5.17
C ALA A 153 -9.04 -10.42 6.14
N ALA A 154 -9.86 -9.50 5.64
CA ALA A 154 -10.51 -8.48 6.48
C ALA A 154 -11.47 -9.07 7.51
N LYS A 155 -12.26 -10.09 7.12
CA LYS A 155 -13.14 -10.80 8.06
C LYS A 155 -12.38 -11.56 9.13
N ALA A 156 -11.16 -12.02 8.85
CA ALA A 156 -10.29 -12.65 9.85
C ALA A 156 -9.62 -11.63 10.77
N GLY A 157 -9.70 -10.32 10.46
CA GLY A 157 -9.15 -9.24 11.28
C GLY A 157 -7.70 -8.88 10.94
N ALA A 158 -7.24 -9.15 9.71
CA ALA A 158 -5.92 -8.73 9.26
C ALA A 158 -5.73 -7.22 9.45
N THR A 159 -4.55 -6.79 9.92
CA THR A 159 -4.18 -5.38 10.00
C THR A 159 -3.96 -4.83 8.59
N TYR A 160 -3.22 -5.56 7.77
CA TYR A 160 -2.94 -5.25 6.38
C TYR A 160 -3.36 -6.38 5.45
N VAL A 161 -3.74 -6.03 4.24
CA VAL A 161 -3.87 -6.95 3.10
C VAL A 161 -2.93 -6.49 2.00
N SER A 162 -2.14 -7.40 1.44
CA SER A 162 -1.18 -7.10 0.37
C SER A 162 -1.64 -7.67 -0.97
N PRO A 163 -2.47 -6.95 -1.76
CA PRO A 163 -2.76 -7.28 -3.15
C PRO A 163 -1.54 -7.02 -4.04
N PHE A 164 -1.21 -7.99 -4.91
CA PHE A 164 -0.01 -7.98 -5.73
C PHE A 164 -0.32 -7.44 -7.14
N ILE A 165 -0.29 -6.11 -7.30
CA ILE A 165 -0.69 -5.45 -8.55
C ILE A 165 0.24 -5.78 -9.71
N GLY A 166 1.56 -5.65 -9.55
CA GLY A 166 2.50 -5.88 -10.65
C GLY A 166 2.54 -7.33 -11.13
N ARG A 167 2.22 -8.32 -10.28
CA ARG A 167 2.08 -9.72 -10.73
C ARG A 167 0.81 -9.94 -11.56
N LEU A 168 -0.25 -9.19 -11.33
CA LEU A 168 -1.44 -9.22 -12.17
C LEU A 168 -1.13 -8.61 -13.54
N ASP A 169 -0.39 -7.51 -13.59
CA ASP A 169 0.04 -6.91 -14.84
C ASP A 169 0.94 -7.85 -15.65
N ASP A 170 1.81 -8.63 -15.00
CA ASP A 170 2.66 -9.65 -15.64
C ASP A 170 1.84 -10.70 -16.43
N VAL A 171 0.54 -10.88 -16.08
CA VAL A 171 -0.39 -11.79 -16.77
C VAL A 171 -1.51 -11.04 -17.52
N SER A 172 -1.27 -9.79 -17.88
CA SER A 172 -2.18 -8.94 -18.66
C SER A 172 -3.54 -8.68 -17.97
N THR A 173 -3.50 -8.56 -16.64
CA THR A 173 -4.66 -8.18 -15.83
C THR A 173 -4.33 -6.87 -15.12
N ASP A 174 -5.24 -5.89 -15.18
CA ASP A 174 -5.04 -4.60 -14.51
C ASP A 174 -5.01 -4.77 -12.98
N GLY A 175 -3.81 -4.65 -12.40
CA GLY A 175 -3.59 -4.83 -10.97
C GLY A 175 -4.19 -3.70 -10.12
N VAL A 176 -4.26 -2.48 -10.64
CA VAL A 176 -4.83 -1.33 -9.92
C VAL A 176 -6.34 -1.49 -9.74
N GLN A 177 -7.02 -2.07 -10.72
CA GLN A 177 -8.46 -2.38 -10.60
C GLN A 177 -8.76 -3.28 -9.39
N LEU A 178 -7.84 -4.17 -9.00
CA LEU A 178 -8.00 -4.97 -7.78
C LEU A 178 -8.01 -4.09 -6.52
N ILE A 179 -7.14 -3.07 -6.44
CA ILE A 179 -7.12 -2.12 -5.33
C ILE A 179 -8.46 -1.38 -5.24
N GLU A 180 -8.95 -0.87 -6.36
CA GLU A 180 -10.24 -0.18 -6.45
C GLU A 180 -11.40 -1.05 -5.94
N GLN A 181 -11.48 -2.31 -6.39
CA GLN A 181 -12.50 -3.26 -5.93
C GLN A 181 -12.43 -3.50 -4.42
N ILE A 182 -11.22 -3.69 -3.87
CA ILE A 182 -11.03 -3.91 -2.44
C ILE A 182 -11.45 -2.67 -1.67
N ARG A 183 -11.06 -1.47 -2.13
CA ARG A 183 -11.42 -0.20 -1.49
C ARG A 183 -12.94 -0.03 -1.39
N VAL A 184 -13.65 -0.23 -2.49
CA VAL A 184 -15.13 -0.17 -2.51
C VAL A 184 -15.74 -1.15 -1.51
N ILE A 185 -15.25 -2.38 -1.45
CA ILE A 185 -15.76 -3.39 -0.51
C ILE A 185 -15.48 -2.97 0.94
N TYR A 186 -14.26 -2.53 1.23
CA TYR A 186 -13.88 -2.17 2.60
C TYR A 186 -14.66 -0.95 3.09
N ASP A 187 -14.92 0.03 2.24
CA ASP A 187 -15.73 1.20 2.55
C ASP A 187 -17.19 0.84 2.79
N ASN A 188 -17.78 -0.01 1.96
CA ASN A 188 -19.18 -0.44 2.11
C ASN A 188 -19.48 -1.10 3.46
N TYR A 189 -18.52 -1.82 4.01
CA TYR A 189 -18.70 -2.58 5.26
C TYR A 189 -17.90 -2.05 6.45
N GLY A 190 -17.17 -0.96 6.27
CA GLY A 190 -16.41 -0.36 7.36
C GLY A 190 -15.27 -1.23 7.89
N TYR A 191 -14.57 -2.03 7.04
CA TYR A 191 -13.44 -2.84 7.49
C TYR A 191 -12.24 -1.97 7.92
N GLY A 192 -11.61 -2.32 9.05
CA GLY A 192 -10.41 -1.64 9.58
C GLY A 192 -9.10 -2.07 8.92
N THR A 193 -9.11 -3.13 8.11
CA THR A 193 -7.94 -3.63 7.40
C THR A 193 -7.43 -2.61 6.39
N GLU A 194 -6.14 -2.27 6.45
CA GLU A 194 -5.49 -1.36 5.53
C GLU A 194 -5.08 -2.08 4.24
N ILE A 195 -5.29 -1.42 3.10
CA ILE A 195 -4.89 -1.91 1.78
C ILE A 195 -3.44 -1.52 1.55
N LEU A 196 -2.54 -2.49 1.59
CA LEU A 196 -1.12 -2.34 1.35
C LEU A 196 -0.81 -2.81 -0.08
N ALA A 197 -0.84 -1.89 -1.06
CA ALA A 197 -0.53 -2.20 -2.45
C ALA A 197 0.90 -2.71 -2.58
N ALA A 198 1.06 -3.94 -3.08
CA ALA A 198 2.34 -4.65 -3.16
C ALA A 198 2.71 -5.04 -4.59
N SER A 199 3.96 -5.47 -4.77
CA SER A 199 4.49 -5.80 -6.11
C SER A 199 4.49 -4.58 -7.05
N ILE A 200 4.75 -3.40 -6.52
CA ILE A 200 4.88 -2.16 -7.29
C ILE A 200 6.11 -2.23 -8.18
N ARG A 201 5.99 -1.80 -9.44
CA ARG A 201 7.03 -1.89 -10.46
C ARG A 201 7.59 -0.53 -10.89
N HIS A 202 6.80 0.52 -10.83
CA HIS A 202 7.14 1.85 -11.37
C HIS A 202 6.33 2.97 -10.68
N PRO A 203 6.72 4.25 -10.84
CA PRO A 203 6.07 5.39 -10.18
C PRO A 203 4.56 5.51 -10.45
N MET A 204 4.10 5.15 -11.66
CA MET A 204 2.67 5.24 -12.00
C MET A 204 1.80 4.31 -11.14
N HIS A 205 2.29 3.14 -10.74
CA HIS A 205 1.57 2.29 -9.78
C HIS A 205 1.33 3.02 -8.45
N ILE A 206 2.32 3.78 -7.96
CA ILE A 206 2.20 4.53 -6.71
C ILE A 206 1.10 5.60 -6.85
N ILE A 207 1.14 6.36 -7.95
CA ILE A 207 0.16 7.43 -8.23
C ILE A 207 -1.25 6.85 -8.35
N GLN A 208 -1.42 5.80 -9.15
CA GLN A 208 -2.71 5.16 -9.35
C GLN A 208 -3.26 4.53 -8.06
N CYS A 209 -2.41 3.89 -7.25
CA CYS A 209 -2.81 3.38 -5.94
C CYS A 209 -3.26 4.50 -4.99
N ALA A 210 -2.60 5.68 -5.03
CA ALA A 210 -3.01 6.84 -4.25
C ALA A 210 -4.36 7.38 -4.73
N GLU A 211 -4.60 7.45 -6.04
CA GLU A 211 -5.86 7.92 -6.63
C GLU A 211 -7.06 7.04 -6.24
N VAL A 212 -6.88 5.73 -6.16
CA VAL A 212 -7.94 4.78 -5.78
C VAL A 212 -8.05 4.54 -4.28
N GLY A 213 -7.21 5.19 -3.47
CA GLY A 213 -7.31 5.16 -2.00
C GLY A 213 -6.67 3.94 -1.34
N ALA A 214 -5.56 3.42 -1.85
CA ALA A 214 -4.72 2.49 -1.08
C ALA A 214 -4.20 3.19 0.18
N ASP A 215 -4.20 2.49 1.32
CA ASP A 215 -3.73 3.04 2.59
C ASP A 215 -2.20 3.05 2.67
N VAL A 216 -1.56 2.10 2.02
CA VAL A 216 -0.10 1.92 1.99
C VAL A 216 0.34 1.50 0.58
N ALA A 217 1.49 2.01 0.12
CA ALA A 217 2.20 1.46 -1.03
C ALA A 217 3.57 0.93 -0.58
N THR A 218 3.83 -0.37 -0.77
CA THR A 218 5.17 -0.91 -0.54
C THR A 218 5.93 -1.04 -1.85
N CYS A 219 7.05 -0.33 -1.94
CA CYS A 219 7.75 -0.06 -3.19
C CYS A 219 9.23 -0.46 -3.10
N PRO A 220 9.86 -0.90 -4.19
CA PRO A 220 11.32 -0.87 -4.26
C PRO A 220 11.81 0.58 -4.20
N LEU A 221 12.97 0.81 -3.58
CA LEU A 221 13.55 2.16 -3.45
C LEU A 221 13.60 2.92 -4.78
N SER A 222 13.92 2.22 -5.87
CA SER A 222 13.98 2.80 -7.21
C SER A 222 12.64 3.37 -7.70
N ALA A 223 11.51 2.81 -7.30
CA ALA A 223 10.20 3.35 -7.67
C ALA A 223 9.87 4.63 -6.87
N ILE A 224 10.32 4.70 -5.62
CA ILE A 224 10.17 5.89 -4.77
C ILE A 224 11.06 7.01 -5.29
N THR A 225 12.33 6.74 -5.53
CA THR A 225 13.30 7.76 -5.99
C THR A 225 12.94 8.30 -7.37
N ALA A 226 12.37 7.48 -8.24
CA ALA A 226 11.91 7.93 -9.57
C ALA A 226 10.75 8.94 -9.51
N LEU A 227 10.05 9.10 -8.37
CA LEU A 227 9.06 10.18 -8.20
C LEU A 227 9.69 11.57 -8.15
N PHE A 228 10.98 11.68 -7.81
CA PHE A 228 11.70 12.96 -7.81
C PHE A 228 12.14 13.41 -9.21
N ASP A 229 12.25 12.47 -10.16
CA ASP A 229 12.82 12.71 -11.47
C ASP A 229 11.79 13.35 -12.42
N HIS A 230 11.77 14.69 -12.45
CA HIS A 230 10.92 15.42 -13.37
C HIS A 230 11.74 16.45 -14.18
N PRO A 231 11.75 16.37 -15.52
CA PRO A 231 12.56 17.27 -16.36
C PRO A 231 12.30 18.76 -16.12
N LEU A 232 11.04 19.13 -15.88
CA LEU A 232 10.69 20.55 -15.62
C LEU A 232 11.20 21.05 -14.28
N THR A 233 11.37 20.18 -13.28
CA THR A 233 11.98 20.55 -12.00
C THR A 233 13.46 20.88 -12.20
N THR A 234 14.19 20.06 -12.94
CA THR A 234 15.60 20.28 -13.27
C THR A 234 15.78 21.59 -14.06
N ILE A 235 15.02 21.78 -15.14
CA ILE A 235 15.05 22.99 -15.96
C ILE A 235 14.69 24.24 -15.14
N GLY A 236 13.66 24.13 -14.29
CA GLY A 236 13.22 25.22 -13.41
C GLY A 236 14.31 25.63 -12.43
N LEU A 237 14.96 24.66 -11.78
CA LEU A 237 16.05 24.92 -10.84
C LEU A 237 17.26 25.58 -11.53
N GLU A 238 17.67 25.09 -12.68
CA GLU A 238 18.76 25.69 -13.47
C GLU A 238 18.46 27.14 -13.82
N LYS A 239 17.23 27.42 -14.25
CA LYS A 239 16.79 28.79 -14.56
C LYS A 239 16.84 29.70 -13.32
N PHE A 240 16.31 29.24 -12.18
CA PHE A 240 16.33 30.02 -10.94
C PHE A 240 17.76 30.36 -10.50
N LEU A 241 18.68 29.38 -10.57
CA LEU A 241 20.08 29.59 -10.25
C LEU A 241 20.77 30.58 -11.21
N ALA A 242 20.47 30.49 -12.51
CA ALA A 242 20.99 31.43 -13.50
C ALA A 242 20.50 32.86 -13.28
N ASP A 243 19.21 33.04 -12.99
CA ASP A 243 18.63 34.37 -12.72
C ASP A 243 19.16 34.97 -11.42
N HIS A 244 19.35 34.16 -10.37
CA HIS A 244 19.99 34.57 -9.12
C HIS A 244 21.43 35.09 -9.34
N ARG A 245 22.26 34.35 -10.11
CA ARG A 245 23.64 34.78 -10.43
C ARG A 245 23.65 36.10 -11.17
N LYS A 246 22.79 36.30 -12.19
CA LYS A 246 22.68 37.57 -12.92
C LYS A 246 22.27 38.74 -12.04
N ALA A 247 21.37 38.52 -11.08
CA ALA A 247 20.96 39.55 -10.13
C ALA A 247 22.10 39.95 -9.19
N ALA A 248 22.85 38.98 -8.68
CA ALA A 248 24.01 39.23 -7.83
C ALA A 248 25.12 40.01 -8.56
N GLU A 249 25.41 39.68 -9.83
CA GLU A 249 26.39 40.42 -10.65
C GLU A 249 25.99 41.89 -10.89
N LYS A 250 24.70 42.16 -11.02
CA LYS A 250 24.19 43.54 -11.18
C LYS A 250 24.35 44.36 -9.89
N SER A 251 24.13 43.73 -8.72
CA SER A 251 24.26 44.39 -7.41
C SER A 251 25.69 44.75 -7.05
N VAL A 252 26.69 44.04 -7.60
CA VAL A 252 28.13 44.34 -7.38
C VAL A 252 28.62 45.45 -8.30
N LYS A 253 27.91 45.73 -9.41
CA LYS A 253 28.29 46.77 -10.38
C LYS A 253 27.58 48.11 -10.18
N ALA A 254 26.65 48.17 -9.23
CA ALA A 254 25.94 49.38 -8.82
C ALA A 254 26.52 49.97 -7.53
#